data_2d8c4ffc2ff873dc61206fe11a2307ff
#
_entry.id   2d8c4ffc2ff873dc61206fe11a2307ff
#
_cell.length_a   1.000
_cell.length_b   1.000
_cell.length_c   1.000
_cell.angle_alpha   90.00
_cell.angle_beta   90.00
_cell.angle_gamma   90.00
#
_symmetry.space_group_name_H-M   'P 1'
#
loop_
_entity.id
_entity.type
_entity.pdbx_description
1 polymer ?
#
loop_
_entity_poly.entity_id
_entity_poly.type
_entity_poly.pdbx_seq_one_letter_code
_entity_poly.pdbx_strand_id
1 'polypeptide(L)'
;SAKLQSVSPKRRPKPYCHLFPVSLATFTRERISTMLNRRILELPFYLPAVQAFRRLAGTTKCAFLDSSLTNDLGRYSIIGIQPYLKLVKNSDGFFVNNQPETELSFEDYLRRYLAEHVDRNDTDLPLVSGAIGYFSYDYGRKLQGVPSAQAAYAKIPDAVLTFYDVFLIDDAKKEKTFLIANGITQPADACLKNLCSLLTEVFASDQSPIPHSDRKMDASASFPLTVTPNFEKEDYKRTIDRMIHYIIEGDIYIANMTQRLSIACEKQPPDLFLSLRKSNPSPFGAYLDYDNFQIVCASPERFLQMKNGHVQTRPIKGTRKRGETPEEDLRMRRELEDSEKDKSELLMIVDLERNDLNRVCRPGSVKVTELFTVEEYATVFHLVSNVEGDLLPDKTVVDLLEAA
;
A
#
# COMPACT_ATOMS: atom_id res chain seq x y z
N SER A 1 25.34 52.45 17.50
CA SER A 1 24.86 52.79 16.16
C SER A 1 25.56 51.95 15.09
N ALA A 2 24.96 50.89 14.68
CA ALA A 2 25.32 50.16 13.47
C ALA A 2 24.01 49.75 12.77
N LYS A 3 23.79 50.31 11.60
CA LYS A 3 22.66 50.09 10.72
C LYS A 3 22.77 48.69 10.13
N LEU A 4 21.76 47.84 10.37
CA LEU A 4 21.54 46.62 9.63
C LEU A 4 20.78 46.97 8.34
N GLN A 5 21.42 46.71 7.20
CA GLN A 5 20.81 46.78 5.88
C GLN A 5 19.97 45.51 5.66
N SER A 6 18.71 45.70 5.36
CA SER A 6 17.76 44.67 4.96
C SER A 6 18.08 44.18 3.55
N VAL A 7 18.39 42.89 3.43
CA VAL A 7 18.47 42.17 2.15
C VAL A 7 17.09 41.60 1.84
N SER A 8 16.47 42.08 0.76
CA SER A 8 15.18 41.56 0.26
C SER A 8 15.35 40.16 -0.35
N PRO A 9 14.42 39.23 -0.13
CA PRO A 9 14.48 37.91 -0.73
C PRO A 9 14.07 37.99 -2.21
N LYS A 10 14.91 37.44 -3.08
CA LYS A 10 14.64 37.24 -4.50
C LYS A 10 13.40 36.35 -4.69
N ARG A 11 12.40 36.82 -5.41
CA ARG A 11 11.19 36.11 -5.82
C ARG A 11 11.57 34.94 -6.73
N ARG A 12 11.18 33.73 -6.32
CA ARG A 12 11.16 32.56 -7.20
C ARG A 12 9.97 32.65 -8.17
N PRO A 13 10.08 32.22 -9.42
CA PRO A 13 8.95 32.20 -10.35
C PRO A 13 7.93 31.16 -9.88
N LYS A 14 6.66 31.57 -9.84
CA LYS A 14 5.52 30.70 -9.56
C LYS A 14 5.28 29.78 -10.77
N PRO A 15 5.07 28.48 -10.61
CA PRO A 15 4.52 27.65 -11.67
C PRO A 15 3.05 28.06 -11.89
N TYR A 16 2.69 28.40 -13.10
CA TYR A 16 1.32 28.62 -13.52
C TYR A 16 0.59 27.26 -13.55
N CYS A 17 -0.18 27.00 -12.51
CA CYS A 17 -1.20 25.97 -12.51
C CYS A 17 -2.55 26.69 -12.60
N HIS A 18 -3.16 26.72 -13.77
CA HIS A 18 -4.54 27.17 -13.91
C HIS A 18 -5.47 26.14 -13.27
N LEU A 19 -5.75 26.35 -11.99
CA LEU A 19 -6.87 25.76 -11.29
C LEU A 19 -8.13 26.47 -11.77
N PHE A 20 -8.90 25.82 -12.67
CA PHE A 20 -10.28 26.18 -12.86
C PHE A 20 -11.06 25.85 -11.57
N PRO A 21 -11.78 26.81 -10.99
CA PRO A 21 -12.71 26.50 -9.90
C PRO A 21 -13.85 25.70 -10.50
N VAL A 22 -13.91 24.40 -10.21
CA VAL A 22 -15.14 23.63 -10.42
C VAL A 22 -16.11 24.11 -9.37
N SER A 23 -17.03 24.98 -9.78
CA SER A 23 -18.19 25.41 -9.05
C SER A 23 -18.99 24.19 -8.61
N LEU A 24 -19.27 24.09 -7.32
CA LEU A 24 -20.28 23.20 -6.76
C LEU A 24 -21.67 23.69 -7.19
N ALA A 25 -22.03 23.48 -8.45
CA ALA A 25 -23.38 23.60 -8.93
C ALA A 25 -24.05 22.22 -8.83
N THR A 26 -24.93 22.09 -7.88
CA THR A 26 -26.11 21.20 -7.88
C THR A 26 -26.05 20.06 -8.90
N PHE A 27 -25.50 18.93 -8.52
CA PHE A 27 -25.73 17.68 -9.21
C PHE A 27 -27.17 17.23 -8.92
N THR A 28 -28.09 17.69 -9.77
CA THR A 28 -29.43 17.11 -9.89
C THR A 28 -29.30 15.63 -10.23
N ARG A 29 -30.13 14.83 -9.56
CA ARG A 29 -30.34 13.40 -9.74
C ARG A 29 -30.68 13.03 -11.19
N GLU A 30 -29.71 12.98 -12.05
CA GLU A 30 -29.81 12.19 -13.28
C GLU A 30 -28.96 10.93 -13.04
N ARG A 31 -29.62 9.78 -13.14
CA ARG A 31 -28.95 8.47 -13.17
C ARG A 31 -27.90 8.53 -14.26
N ILE A 32 -26.65 8.79 -13.89
CA ILE A 32 -25.51 8.60 -14.76
C ILE A 32 -25.21 7.09 -14.76
N SER A 33 -26.05 6.33 -15.46
CA SER A 33 -25.60 5.13 -16.14
C SER A 33 -24.78 5.59 -17.35
N THR A 34 -23.75 6.35 -17.12
CA THR A 34 -22.72 6.61 -18.11
C THR A 34 -21.87 5.35 -18.15
N MET A 35 -22.00 4.55 -19.21
CA MET A 35 -20.90 3.70 -19.64
C MET A 35 -19.67 4.61 -19.66
N LEU A 36 -18.77 4.42 -18.71
CA LEU A 36 -17.48 5.08 -18.71
C LEU A 36 -16.89 4.89 -20.11
N ASN A 37 -16.50 5.97 -20.76
CA ASN A 37 -15.81 5.91 -22.06
C ASN A 37 -14.40 5.35 -21.90
N ARG A 38 -14.32 4.27 -21.11
CA ARG A 38 -13.06 3.59 -20.81
C ARG A 38 -12.38 3.13 -22.07
N ARG A 39 -11.08 3.34 -22.09
CA ARG A 39 -10.17 2.76 -23.07
C ARG A 39 -9.09 1.96 -22.35
N ILE A 40 -8.81 0.78 -22.86
CA ILE A 40 -7.71 -0.07 -22.41
C ILE A 40 -6.79 -0.26 -23.62
N LEU A 41 -5.53 0.06 -23.43
CA LEU A 41 -4.48 -0.04 -24.44
C LEU A 41 -3.37 -0.95 -23.92
N GLU A 42 -3.08 -2.03 -24.61
CA GLU A 42 -1.83 -2.78 -24.42
C GLU A 42 -0.73 -2.04 -25.19
N LEU A 43 0.36 -1.70 -24.49
CA LEU A 43 1.50 -1.05 -25.15
C LEU A 43 2.16 -2.02 -26.16
N PRO A 44 2.67 -1.52 -27.30
CA PRO A 44 3.34 -2.35 -28.30
C PRO A 44 4.75 -2.84 -27.85
N PHE A 45 5.14 -2.52 -26.64
CA PHE A 45 6.39 -2.91 -25.98
C PHE A 45 6.15 -3.18 -24.50
N TYR A 46 6.97 -4.02 -23.89
CA TYR A 46 6.94 -4.23 -22.45
C TYR A 46 7.72 -3.13 -21.76
N LEU A 47 7.07 -2.44 -20.83
CA LEU A 47 7.68 -1.44 -19.95
C LEU A 47 7.38 -1.81 -18.49
N PRO A 48 8.36 -2.32 -17.73
CA PRO A 48 8.18 -2.56 -16.30
C PRO A 48 7.69 -1.31 -15.57
N ALA A 49 6.72 -1.46 -14.67
CA ALA A 49 6.11 -0.32 -13.98
C ALA A 49 7.14 0.55 -13.23
N VAL A 50 8.22 -0.04 -12.72
CA VAL A 50 9.28 0.71 -12.04
C VAL A 50 10.00 1.71 -12.96
N GLN A 51 10.10 1.44 -14.26
CA GLN A 51 10.70 2.37 -15.24
C GLN A 51 9.76 3.54 -15.49
N ALA A 52 8.46 3.26 -15.68
CA ALA A 52 7.44 4.29 -15.75
C ALA A 52 7.40 5.14 -14.48
N PHE A 53 7.46 4.53 -13.29
CA PHE A 53 7.46 5.20 -12.00
C PHE A 53 8.62 6.19 -11.87
N ARG A 54 9.84 5.83 -12.25
CA ARG A 54 11.00 6.74 -12.21
C ARG A 54 10.76 8.05 -12.97
N ARG A 55 10.03 7.99 -14.05
CA ARG A 55 9.70 9.19 -14.85
C ARG A 55 8.53 9.97 -14.26
N LEU A 56 7.53 9.27 -13.74
CA LEU A 56 6.30 9.86 -13.22
C LEU A 56 6.49 10.49 -11.84
N ALA A 57 7.25 9.86 -10.94
CA ALA A 57 7.41 10.30 -9.55
C ALA A 57 7.96 11.72 -9.38
N GLY A 58 8.67 12.26 -10.37
CA GLY A 58 9.16 13.65 -10.34
C GLY A 58 8.24 14.67 -11.01
N THR A 59 7.20 14.22 -11.70
CA THR A 59 6.38 15.10 -12.56
C THR A 59 4.90 15.09 -12.21
N THR A 60 4.41 14.04 -11.58
CA THR A 60 3.00 13.92 -11.21
C THR A 60 2.83 13.16 -9.90
N LYS A 61 1.79 13.51 -9.14
CA LYS A 61 1.41 12.72 -7.97
C LYS A 61 0.85 11.38 -8.43
N CYS A 62 1.49 10.32 -8.01
CA CYS A 62 1.07 8.97 -8.33
C CYS A 62 1.14 8.06 -7.10
N ALA A 63 0.33 7.03 -7.10
CA ALA A 63 0.46 5.91 -6.17
C ALA A 63 0.97 4.71 -6.94
N PHE A 64 1.94 4.01 -6.39
CA PHE A 64 2.54 2.84 -7.00
C PHE A 64 2.43 1.65 -6.05
N LEU A 65 1.66 0.63 -6.45
CA LEU A 65 1.64 -0.69 -5.83
C LEU A 65 2.57 -1.59 -6.64
N ASP A 66 3.63 -2.08 -6.02
CA ASP A 66 4.75 -2.74 -6.68
C ASP A 66 4.88 -4.20 -6.24
N SER A 67 4.93 -5.10 -7.20
CA SER A 67 5.31 -6.49 -7.01
C SER A 67 6.74 -6.69 -7.51
N SER A 68 7.71 -6.31 -6.69
CA SER A 68 9.13 -6.43 -7.04
C SER A 68 9.65 -7.87 -6.95
N LEU A 69 8.93 -8.75 -6.24
CA LEU A 69 9.16 -10.18 -6.22
C LEU A 69 8.11 -10.86 -7.11
N THR A 70 8.52 -11.35 -8.28
CA THR A 70 7.65 -12.04 -9.22
C THR A 70 7.44 -13.48 -8.77
N ASN A 71 6.25 -13.76 -8.23
CA ASN A 71 5.79 -15.10 -7.86
C ASN A 71 4.26 -15.18 -8.13
N ASP A 72 3.57 -16.17 -7.58
CA ASP A 72 2.12 -16.29 -7.75
C ASP A 72 1.33 -15.17 -7.05
N LEU A 73 1.88 -14.56 -6.00
CA LEU A 73 1.31 -13.40 -5.31
C LEU A 73 1.67 -12.08 -5.99
N GLY A 74 2.91 -11.98 -6.48
CA GLY A 74 3.52 -10.77 -7.03
C GLY A 74 3.52 -10.75 -8.56
N ARG A 75 2.34 -10.83 -9.21
CA ARG A 75 2.23 -10.81 -10.67
C ARG A 75 2.10 -9.42 -11.24
N TYR A 76 1.35 -8.54 -10.58
CA TYR A 76 0.97 -7.24 -11.12
C TYR A 76 1.58 -6.11 -10.32
N SER A 77 2.09 -5.10 -11.04
CA SER A 77 2.40 -3.79 -10.48
C SER A 77 1.46 -2.75 -11.07
N ILE A 78 1.00 -1.78 -10.25
CA ILE A 78 -0.07 -0.86 -10.60
C ILE A 78 0.33 0.57 -10.25
N ILE A 79 0.23 1.49 -11.21
CA ILE A 79 0.41 2.93 -10.96
C ILE A 79 -0.92 3.64 -11.18
N GLY A 80 -1.44 4.31 -10.14
CA GLY A 80 -2.57 5.23 -10.24
C GLY A 80 -2.09 6.64 -10.60
N ILE A 81 -2.70 7.24 -11.62
CA ILE A 81 -2.33 8.53 -12.21
C ILE A 81 -3.60 9.37 -12.37
N GLN A 82 -3.49 10.70 -12.33
CA GLN A 82 -4.62 11.63 -12.45
C GLN A 82 -5.70 11.39 -11.38
N PRO A 83 -5.41 11.72 -10.11
CA PRO A 83 -6.39 11.62 -9.03
C PRO A 83 -7.56 12.59 -9.26
N TYR A 84 -8.80 12.14 -9.02
CA TYR A 84 -10.00 12.96 -9.16
C TYR A 84 -10.84 13.06 -7.88
N LEU A 85 -10.75 12.07 -7.00
CA LEU A 85 -11.46 12.07 -5.72
C LEU A 85 -10.52 11.58 -4.62
N LYS A 86 -10.40 12.36 -3.54
CA LYS A 86 -9.58 12.04 -2.38
C LYS A 86 -10.45 12.06 -1.12
N LEU A 87 -10.49 10.94 -0.43
CA LEU A 87 -11.17 10.76 0.85
C LEU A 87 -10.11 10.71 1.95
N VAL A 88 -10.27 11.55 2.98
CA VAL A 88 -9.32 11.66 4.09
C VAL A 88 -10.06 11.62 5.42
N LYS A 89 -9.75 10.64 6.27
CA LYS A 89 -10.23 10.56 7.65
C LYS A 89 -9.07 10.81 8.59
N ASN A 90 -9.25 11.76 9.50
CA ASN A 90 -8.26 12.10 10.53
C ASN A 90 -8.97 12.44 11.87
N SER A 91 -8.20 12.93 12.86
CA SER A 91 -8.75 13.35 14.15
C SER A 91 -9.75 14.52 14.07
N ASP A 92 -9.64 15.34 13.03
CA ASP A 92 -10.44 16.56 12.86
C ASP A 92 -11.75 16.30 12.10
N GLY A 93 -11.90 15.10 11.53
CA GLY A 93 -13.11 14.68 10.81
C GLY A 93 -12.84 13.92 9.52
N PHE A 94 -13.85 13.91 8.68
CA PHE A 94 -13.80 13.33 7.35
C PHE A 94 -13.85 14.43 6.28
N PHE A 95 -13.03 14.28 5.24
CA PHE A 95 -12.87 15.27 4.17
C PHE A 95 -12.94 14.61 2.81
N VAL A 96 -13.66 15.26 1.90
CA VAL A 96 -13.78 14.90 0.48
C VAL A 96 -13.16 16.00 -0.36
N ASN A 97 -12.07 15.72 -1.10
CA ASN A 97 -11.32 16.71 -1.85
C ASN A 97 -10.93 17.95 -1.03
N ASN A 98 -10.48 17.73 0.22
CA ASN A 98 -10.11 18.75 1.21
C ASN A 98 -11.29 19.61 1.73
N GLN A 99 -12.52 19.30 1.41
CA GLN A 99 -13.71 19.92 2.00
C GLN A 99 -14.27 19.02 3.11
N PRO A 100 -14.64 19.57 4.28
CA PRO A 100 -15.22 18.77 5.35
C PRO A 100 -16.54 18.14 4.91
N GLU A 101 -16.69 16.85 5.15
CA GLU A 101 -17.95 16.12 5.01
C GLU A 101 -18.55 15.95 6.40
N THR A 102 -19.77 16.45 6.60
CA THR A 102 -20.43 16.49 7.92
C THR A 102 -21.74 15.69 7.99
N GLU A 103 -22.25 15.23 6.84
CA GLU A 103 -23.51 14.50 6.77
C GLU A 103 -23.31 12.99 6.91
N LEU A 104 -22.20 12.48 6.40
CA LEU A 104 -21.89 11.04 6.38
C LEU A 104 -20.58 10.73 7.10
N SER A 105 -20.53 9.56 7.71
CA SER A 105 -19.25 8.98 8.13
C SER A 105 -18.41 8.63 6.90
N PHE A 106 -17.10 8.45 7.11
CA PHE A 106 -16.19 7.98 6.05
C PHE A 106 -16.67 6.64 5.46
N GLU A 107 -17.07 5.72 6.32
CA GLU A 107 -17.53 4.39 5.96
C GLU A 107 -18.85 4.44 5.17
N ASP A 108 -19.83 5.24 5.61
CA ASP A 108 -21.11 5.37 4.92
C ASP A 108 -20.98 6.10 3.58
N TYR A 109 -20.10 7.11 3.52
CA TYR A 109 -19.79 7.77 2.26
C TYR A 109 -19.17 6.78 1.27
N LEU A 110 -18.19 5.98 1.72
CA LEU A 110 -17.52 4.99 0.88
C LEU A 110 -18.52 3.92 0.40
N ARG A 111 -19.39 3.40 1.27
CA ARG A 111 -20.45 2.46 0.89
C ARG A 111 -21.36 3.04 -0.20
N ARG A 112 -21.84 4.26 0.03
CA ARG A 112 -22.71 4.96 -0.93
C ARG A 112 -21.99 5.17 -2.27
N TYR A 113 -20.79 5.73 -2.22
CA TYR A 113 -20.00 6.00 -3.42
C TYR A 113 -19.76 4.73 -4.25
N LEU A 114 -19.33 3.64 -3.62
CA LEU A 114 -19.10 2.36 -4.30
C LEU A 114 -20.40 1.76 -4.86
N ALA A 115 -21.52 1.90 -4.17
CA ALA A 115 -22.83 1.42 -4.65
C ALA A 115 -23.35 2.21 -5.86
N GLU A 116 -23.10 3.53 -5.89
CA GLU A 116 -23.50 4.41 -7.00
C GLU A 116 -22.56 4.26 -8.23
N HIS A 117 -21.32 3.79 -8.02
CA HIS A 117 -20.27 3.67 -9.06
C HIS A 117 -19.83 2.23 -9.26
N VAL A 118 -20.79 1.29 -9.25
CA VAL A 118 -20.48 -0.12 -9.53
C VAL A 118 -19.93 -0.27 -10.93
N ASP A 119 -18.71 -0.77 -11.00
CA ASP A 119 -18.00 -1.00 -12.24
C ASP A 119 -17.60 -2.47 -12.34
N ARG A 120 -17.88 -3.10 -13.49
CA ARG A 120 -17.51 -4.50 -13.73
C ARG A 120 -16.18 -4.56 -14.47
N ASN A 121 -15.32 -5.41 -13.99
CA ASN A 121 -14.08 -5.74 -14.67
C ASN A 121 -14.27 -7.03 -15.47
N ASP A 122 -14.56 -6.90 -16.76
CA ASP A 122 -14.71 -8.03 -17.68
C ASP A 122 -13.35 -8.45 -18.30
N THR A 123 -12.23 -8.03 -17.73
CA THR A 123 -10.88 -8.35 -18.17
C THR A 123 -10.15 -9.27 -17.18
N ASP A 124 -9.02 -9.83 -17.62
CA ASP A 124 -8.10 -10.58 -16.74
C ASP A 124 -7.23 -9.65 -15.86
N LEU A 125 -7.31 -8.32 -16.03
CA LEU A 125 -6.53 -7.37 -15.27
C LEU A 125 -7.00 -7.31 -13.80
N PRO A 126 -6.10 -6.97 -12.86
CA PRO A 126 -6.43 -6.96 -11.43
C PRO A 126 -7.46 -5.89 -11.06
N LEU A 127 -7.48 -4.78 -11.80
CA LEU A 127 -8.46 -3.69 -11.67
C LEU A 127 -8.56 -2.92 -12.98
N VAL A 128 -9.65 -2.17 -13.15
CA VAL A 128 -9.86 -1.24 -14.27
C VAL A 128 -10.24 0.16 -13.81
N SER A 129 -10.70 0.30 -12.57
CA SER A 129 -11.02 1.55 -11.88
C SER A 129 -10.90 1.36 -10.36
N GLY A 130 -10.88 2.45 -9.60
CA GLY A 130 -10.90 2.38 -8.15
C GLY A 130 -9.95 3.35 -7.46
N ALA A 131 -9.69 3.08 -6.18
CA ALA A 131 -8.82 3.88 -5.33
C ALA A 131 -7.57 3.11 -4.89
N ILE A 132 -6.50 3.86 -4.66
CA ILE A 132 -5.30 3.39 -3.95
C ILE A 132 -5.14 4.26 -2.70
N GLY A 133 -4.77 3.66 -1.58
CA GLY A 133 -4.58 4.38 -0.33
C GLY A 133 -4.15 3.49 0.80
N TYR A 134 -4.40 3.92 2.04
CA TYR A 134 -4.06 3.17 3.24
C TYR A 134 -5.07 3.39 4.36
N PHE A 135 -5.10 2.44 5.27
CA PHE A 135 -5.70 2.53 6.59
C PHE A 135 -4.60 2.40 7.63
N SER A 136 -4.53 3.33 8.60
CA SER A 136 -3.55 3.27 9.66
C SER A 136 -3.93 2.25 10.72
N TYR A 137 -2.97 1.85 11.57
CA TYR A 137 -3.26 1.05 12.75
C TYR A 137 -4.29 1.73 13.67
N ASP A 138 -4.19 3.04 13.84
CA ASP A 138 -5.13 3.82 14.65
C ASP A 138 -6.54 3.86 14.07
N TYR A 139 -6.72 3.71 12.76
CA TYR A 139 -8.03 3.57 12.15
C TYR A 139 -8.78 2.35 12.72
N GLY A 140 -8.16 1.15 12.65
CA GLY A 140 -8.73 -0.09 13.18
C GLY A 140 -8.98 0.00 14.69
N ARG A 141 -8.02 0.52 15.45
CA ARG A 141 -8.16 0.74 16.89
C ARG A 141 -9.36 1.62 17.24
N LYS A 142 -9.56 2.73 16.53
CA LYS A 142 -10.70 3.65 16.72
C LYS A 142 -12.02 3.01 16.32
N LEU A 143 -12.02 2.25 15.23
CA LEU A 143 -13.18 1.52 14.74
C LEU A 143 -13.68 0.51 15.78
N GLN A 144 -12.76 -0.15 16.49
CA GLN A 144 -13.07 -1.08 17.58
C GLN A 144 -13.32 -0.39 18.93
N GLY A 145 -13.35 0.95 18.98
CA GLY A 145 -13.60 1.70 20.21
C GLY A 145 -12.50 1.61 21.27
N VAL A 146 -11.30 1.18 20.89
CA VAL A 146 -10.16 1.06 21.83
C VAL A 146 -9.52 2.42 22.05
N PRO A 147 -9.50 2.96 23.29
CA PRO A 147 -8.89 4.26 23.57
C PRO A 147 -7.36 4.20 23.43
N SER A 148 -6.74 5.36 23.12
CA SER A 148 -5.28 5.52 23.20
C SER A 148 -4.93 6.40 24.37
N ALA A 149 -4.00 5.95 25.19
CA ALA A 149 -3.41 6.75 26.28
C ALA A 149 -2.30 7.68 25.77
N GLN A 150 -1.84 7.51 24.53
CA GLN A 150 -0.73 8.27 23.96
C GLN A 150 -1.20 9.19 22.83
N ALA A 151 -0.60 10.39 22.76
CA ALA A 151 -0.78 11.28 21.63
C ALA A 151 -0.20 10.63 20.35
N ALA A 152 -0.89 10.82 19.22
CA ALA A 152 -0.39 10.37 17.91
C ALA A 152 0.96 11.03 17.64
N TYR A 153 1.98 10.23 17.40
CA TYR A 153 3.32 10.74 17.09
C TYR A 153 3.40 11.33 15.68
N ALA A 154 2.87 10.62 14.73
CA ALA A 154 2.80 11.09 13.35
C ALA A 154 1.42 11.72 13.11
N LYS A 155 1.43 12.99 12.70
CA LYS A 155 0.20 13.69 12.30
C LYS A 155 -0.19 13.29 10.88
N ILE A 156 -0.38 11.98 10.66
CA ILE A 156 -0.90 11.44 9.41
C ILE A 156 -2.38 11.11 9.58
N PRO A 157 -3.18 11.18 8.51
CA PRO A 157 -4.58 10.75 8.55
C PRO A 157 -4.73 9.28 8.99
N ASP A 158 -5.88 8.97 9.60
CA ASP A 158 -6.24 7.59 9.95
C ASP A 158 -6.46 6.73 8.69
N ALA A 159 -7.05 7.33 7.65
CA ALA A 159 -7.22 6.68 6.35
C ALA A 159 -7.15 7.71 5.23
N VAL A 160 -6.58 7.31 4.11
CA VAL A 160 -6.62 8.06 2.84
C VAL A 160 -6.93 7.09 1.72
N LEU A 161 -7.97 7.40 0.93
CA LEU A 161 -8.28 6.73 -0.32
C LEU A 161 -8.29 7.77 -1.43
N THR A 162 -7.53 7.52 -2.48
CA THR A 162 -7.47 8.39 -3.67
C THR A 162 -7.91 7.60 -4.89
N PHE A 163 -8.97 8.05 -5.54
CA PHE A 163 -9.49 7.47 -6.77
C PHE A 163 -8.78 8.08 -7.98
N TYR A 164 -8.41 7.24 -8.93
CA TYR A 164 -7.61 7.61 -10.09
C TYR A 164 -8.38 7.37 -11.38
N ASP A 165 -8.25 8.30 -12.31
CA ASP A 165 -8.84 8.22 -13.65
C ASP A 165 -8.02 7.31 -14.58
N VAL A 166 -6.71 7.27 -14.40
CA VAL A 166 -5.78 6.53 -15.25
C VAL A 166 -4.96 5.54 -14.43
N PHE A 167 -4.79 4.34 -14.98
CA PHE A 167 -3.93 3.31 -14.42
C PHE A 167 -2.92 2.79 -15.45
N LEU A 168 -1.69 2.56 -15.01
CA LEU A 168 -0.73 1.72 -15.70
C LEU A 168 -0.67 0.39 -14.95
N ILE A 169 -0.80 -0.72 -15.68
CA ILE A 169 -0.71 -2.07 -15.13
C ILE A 169 0.41 -2.83 -15.85
N ASP A 170 1.36 -3.30 -15.08
CA ASP A 170 2.43 -4.19 -15.51
C ASP A 170 2.06 -5.62 -15.12
N ASP A 171 1.91 -6.51 -16.11
CA ASP A 171 1.80 -7.96 -15.94
C ASP A 171 3.19 -8.58 -16.15
N ALA A 172 3.99 -8.63 -15.10
CA ALA A 172 5.36 -9.12 -15.17
C ALA A 172 5.46 -10.59 -15.62
N LYS A 173 4.42 -11.40 -15.39
CA LYS A 173 4.39 -12.82 -15.80
C LYS A 173 4.17 -12.99 -17.31
N LYS A 174 3.41 -12.06 -17.92
CA LYS A 174 3.16 -12.06 -19.37
C LYS A 174 4.06 -11.09 -20.15
N GLU A 175 4.88 -10.31 -19.45
CA GLU A 175 5.69 -9.21 -20.03
C GLU A 175 4.83 -8.27 -20.88
N LYS A 176 3.72 -7.79 -20.28
CA LYS A 176 2.78 -6.88 -20.93
C LYS A 176 2.49 -5.68 -20.06
N THR A 177 2.39 -4.51 -20.69
CA THR A 177 2.02 -3.26 -20.03
C THR A 177 0.72 -2.74 -20.61
N PHE A 178 -0.21 -2.44 -19.73
CA PHE A 178 -1.54 -1.91 -20.08
C PHE A 178 -1.71 -0.50 -19.54
N LEU A 179 -2.33 0.35 -20.34
CA LEU A 179 -2.82 1.66 -19.91
C LEU A 179 -4.35 1.63 -19.92
N ILE A 180 -4.94 2.12 -18.84
CA ILE A 180 -6.39 2.22 -18.68
C ILE A 180 -6.71 3.68 -18.41
N ALA A 181 -7.61 4.27 -19.19
CA ALA A 181 -8.17 5.59 -18.92
C ALA A 181 -9.70 5.50 -18.86
N ASN A 182 -10.29 6.00 -17.79
CA ASN A 182 -11.73 5.91 -17.55
C ASN A 182 -12.51 7.09 -18.12
N GLY A 183 -11.82 8.18 -18.48
CA GLY A 183 -12.44 9.33 -19.13
C GLY A 183 -13.22 10.24 -18.16
N ILE A 184 -12.84 10.25 -16.88
CA ILE A 184 -13.50 11.04 -15.81
C ILE A 184 -13.00 12.49 -15.81
N THR A 185 -11.68 12.67 -15.83
CA THR A 185 -11.05 14.00 -15.78
C THR A 185 -10.88 14.62 -17.16
N GLN A 186 -10.61 13.79 -18.16
CA GLN A 186 -10.39 14.16 -19.56
C GLN A 186 -10.85 13.00 -20.46
N PRO A 187 -11.11 13.24 -21.76
CA PRO A 187 -11.41 12.16 -22.68
C PRO A 187 -10.33 11.08 -22.66
N ALA A 188 -10.73 9.81 -22.53
CA ALA A 188 -9.82 8.69 -22.36
C ALA A 188 -8.76 8.60 -23.47
N ASP A 189 -9.15 8.84 -24.74
CA ASP A 189 -8.23 8.80 -25.86
C ASP A 189 -7.13 9.88 -25.76
N ALA A 190 -7.45 11.07 -25.21
CA ALA A 190 -6.48 12.14 -24.99
C ALA A 190 -5.49 11.76 -23.87
N CYS A 191 -6.00 11.19 -22.76
CA CYS A 191 -5.17 10.69 -21.67
C CYS A 191 -4.18 9.63 -22.16
N LEU A 192 -4.68 8.62 -22.90
CA LEU A 192 -3.85 7.53 -23.42
C LEU A 192 -2.79 8.04 -24.40
N LYS A 193 -3.17 8.94 -25.31
CA LYS A 193 -2.21 9.52 -26.27
C LYS A 193 -1.06 10.22 -25.59
N ASN A 194 -1.35 11.08 -24.63
CA ASN A 194 -0.33 11.84 -23.89
C ASN A 194 0.59 10.92 -23.07
N LEU A 195 0.01 9.95 -22.36
CA LEU A 195 0.76 9.01 -21.55
C LEU A 195 1.59 8.05 -22.41
N CYS A 196 1.03 7.54 -23.50
CA CYS A 196 1.73 6.67 -24.44
C CYS A 196 2.96 7.36 -25.05
N SER A 197 2.85 8.63 -25.45
CA SER A 197 3.99 9.41 -25.95
C SER A 197 5.09 9.53 -24.90
N LEU A 198 4.74 9.89 -23.66
CA LEU A 198 5.69 9.98 -22.55
C LEU A 198 6.40 8.63 -22.31
N LEU A 199 5.65 7.53 -22.25
CA LEU A 199 6.21 6.21 -21.97
C LEU A 199 7.04 5.64 -23.12
N THR A 200 6.73 6.02 -24.36
CA THR A 200 7.55 5.68 -25.53
C THR A 200 8.92 6.35 -25.46
N GLU A 201 8.99 7.60 -25.00
CA GLU A 201 10.26 8.29 -24.75
C GLU A 201 11.06 7.60 -23.63
N VAL A 202 10.39 7.16 -22.56
CA VAL A 202 11.03 6.38 -21.48
C VAL A 202 11.64 5.10 -22.02
N PHE A 203 10.86 4.33 -22.78
CA PHE A 203 11.30 3.07 -23.37
C PHE A 203 12.50 3.27 -24.33
N ALA A 204 12.46 4.30 -25.17
CA ALA A 204 13.53 4.61 -26.08
C ALA A 204 14.82 5.06 -25.36
N SER A 205 14.70 5.81 -24.27
CA SER A 205 15.86 6.26 -23.48
C SER A 205 16.51 5.15 -22.68
N ASP A 206 15.76 4.15 -22.25
CA ASP A 206 16.29 3.01 -21.49
C ASP A 206 17.01 1.98 -22.36
N GLN A 207 16.78 2.01 -23.67
CA GLN A 207 17.55 1.23 -24.66
C GLN A 207 18.94 1.81 -24.94
N SER A 208 19.20 3.05 -24.58
CA SER A 208 20.56 3.58 -24.54
C SER A 208 21.32 2.90 -23.42
N PRO A 209 22.57 2.41 -23.63
CA PRO A 209 23.36 1.85 -22.55
C PRO A 209 23.43 2.90 -21.43
N ILE A 210 22.73 2.65 -20.34
CA ILE A 210 22.80 3.47 -19.15
C ILE A 210 24.30 3.47 -18.80
N PRO A 211 24.95 4.63 -18.71
CA PRO A 211 26.20 4.64 -18.01
C PRO A 211 25.84 4.09 -16.63
N HIS A 212 26.23 2.85 -16.39
CA HIS A 212 26.30 2.33 -15.05
C HIS A 212 27.19 3.33 -14.30
N SER A 213 26.60 4.35 -13.74
CA SER A 213 27.19 4.97 -12.60
C SER A 213 27.06 3.90 -11.51
N ASP A 214 27.93 2.89 -11.64
CA ASP A 214 28.53 2.20 -10.53
C ASP A 214 29.29 3.28 -9.72
N ARG A 215 28.56 4.25 -9.23
CA ARG A 215 28.88 4.78 -7.93
C ARG A 215 28.68 3.57 -7.02
N LYS A 216 29.75 2.75 -6.92
CA LYS A 216 30.01 1.97 -5.72
C LYS A 216 29.57 2.94 -4.63
N MET A 217 28.48 2.61 -3.94
CA MET A 217 28.19 3.27 -2.69
C MET A 217 29.51 3.12 -1.95
N ASP A 218 30.23 4.22 -1.83
CA ASP A 218 31.40 4.26 -0.99
C ASP A 218 30.90 3.87 0.39
N ALA A 219 31.09 2.60 0.74
CA ALA A 219 30.82 2.08 2.07
C ALA A 219 31.69 2.80 3.12
N SER A 220 32.54 3.70 2.68
CA SER A 220 33.43 4.51 3.50
C SER A 220 32.85 5.87 3.89
N ALA A 221 31.74 6.34 3.30
CA ALA A 221 31.02 7.49 3.83
C ALA A 221 30.10 7.02 4.98
N SER A 222 30.69 6.61 6.08
CA SER A 222 30.02 6.42 7.35
C SER A 222 29.69 7.80 7.93
N PHE A 223 28.65 8.46 7.40
CA PHE A 223 27.97 9.47 8.20
C PHE A 223 27.38 8.73 9.41
N PRO A 224 27.68 9.18 10.64
CA PRO A 224 27.04 8.58 11.80
C PRO A 224 25.53 8.81 11.67
N LEU A 225 24.81 7.78 11.21
CA LEU A 225 23.35 7.80 11.18
C LEU A 225 22.86 7.94 12.62
N THR A 226 22.38 9.14 12.97
CA THR A 226 21.72 9.35 14.25
C THR A 226 20.34 8.71 14.17
N VAL A 227 20.22 7.55 14.82
CA VAL A 227 18.96 6.83 14.96
C VAL A 227 18.36 7.20 16.31
N THR A 228 17.14 7.75 16.28
CA THR A 228 16.40 8.11 17.51
C THR A 228 15.27 7.08 17.72
N PRO A 229 15.40 6.18 18.69
CA PRO A 229 14.34 5.25 19.05
C PRO A 229 13.28 5.96 19.93
N ASN A 230 12.05 5.44 19.92
CA ASN A 230 11.01 5.89 20.86
C ASN A 230 11.04 5.20 22.22
N PHE A 231 11.93 4.23 22.40
CA PHE A 231 12.25 3.56 23.67
C PHE A 231 13.75 3.49 23.84
N GLU A 232 14.23 3.81 25.02
CA GLU A 232 15.56 3.42 25.41
C GLU A 232 15.63 1.89 25.62
N LYS A 233 16.80 1.30 25.42
CA LYS A 233 16.98 -0.15 25.46
C LYS A 233 16.48 -0.80 26.75
N GLU A 234 16.77 -0.19 27.88
CA GLU A 234 16.39 -0.73 29.19
C GLU A 234 14.90 -0.54 29.49
N ASP A 235 14.28 0.55 28.98
CA ASP A 235 12.84 0.74 29.08
C ASP A 235 12.07 -0.27 28.22
N TYR A 236 12.59 -0.56 27.02
CA TYR A 236 12.03 -1.59 26.15
C TYR A 236 12.05 -2.97 26.83
N LYS A 237 13.19 -3.37 27.41
CA LYS A 237 13.31 -4.64 28.16
C LYS A 237 12.33 -4.70 29.33
N ARG A 238 12.27 -3.65 30.18
CA ARG A 238 11.31 -3.60 31.28
C ARG A 238 9.86 -3.72 30.81
N THR A 239 9.54 -3.16 29.67
CA THR A 239 8.20 -3.29 29.09
C THR A 239 7.92 -4.73 28.68
N ILE A 240 8.88 -5.40 28.03
CA ILE A 240 8.77 -6.83 27.69
C ILE A 240 8.55 -7.68 28.94
N ASP A 241 9.34 -7.46 30.00
CA ASP A 241 9.21 -8.21 31.25
C ASP A 241 7.80 -8.05 31.85
N ARG A 242 7.24 -6.82 31.82
CA ARG A 242 5.86 -6.57 32.28
C ARG A 242 4.83 -7.27 31.39
N MET A 243 5.01 -7.29 30.08
CA MET A 243 4.11 -8.01 29.16
C MET A 243 4.13 -9.51 29.45
N ILE A 244 5.31 -10.10 29.66
CA ILE A 244 5.45 -11.50 30.05
C ILE A 244 4.72 -11.77 31.36
N HIS A 245 4.84 -10.86 32.33
CA HIS A 245 4.12 -10.97 33.60
C HIS A 245 2.60 -11.01 33.42
N TYR A 246 2.03 -10.09 32.61
CA TYR A 246 0.59 -10.09 32.27
C TYR A 246 0.13 -11.37 31.56
N ILE A 247 0.99 -11.98 30.75
CA ILE A 247 0.70 -13.28 30.12
C ILE A 247 0.67 -14.39 31.16
N ILE A 248 1.63 -14.40 32.10
CA ILE A 248 1.71 -15.40 33.17
C ILE A 248 0.51 -15.31 34.13
N GLU A 249 0.09 -14.09 34.46
CA GLU A 249 -1.09 -13.85 35.32
C GLU A 249 -2.43 -14.11 34.61
N GLY A 250 -2.41 -14.26 33.26
CA GLY A 250 -3.59 -14.51 32.48
C GLY A 250 -4.39 -13.26 32.12
N ASP A 251 -3.83 -12.06 32.36
CA ASP A 251 -4.47 -10.78 31.99
C ASP A 251 -4.52 -10.57 30.50
N ILE A 252 -3.51 -11.06 29.76
CA ILE A 252 -3.45 -11.04 28.30
C ILE A 252 -2.94 -12.38 27.78
N TYR A 253 -3.37 -12.74 26.58
CA TYR A 253 -2.93 -13.98 25.93
C TYR A 253 -1.69 -13.78 25.08
N ILE A 254 -1.62 -12.69 24.35
CA ILE A 254 -0.52 -12.30 23.47
C ILE A 254 -0.36 -10.78 23.46
N ALA A 255 0.86 -10.32 23.22
CA ALA A 255 1.15 -8.93 22.98
C ALA A 255 2.26 -8.79 21.95
N ASN A 256 2.17 -7.78 21.09
CA ASN A 256 3.19 -7.46 20.11
C ASN A 256 3.83 -6.12 20.45
N MET A 257 5.08 -6.17 20.94
CA MET A 257 5.84 -4.98 21.28
C MET A 257 6.54 -4.42 20.04
N THR A 258 6.19 -3.19 19.67
CA THR A 258 6.79 -2.50 18.53
C THR A 258 7.71 -1.38 18.98
N GLN A 259 8.71 -1.09 18.18
CA GLN A 259 9.61 0.05 18.35
C GLN A 259 9.64 0.88 17.05
N ARG A 260 9.67 2.21 17.22
CA ARG A 260 9.86 3.14 16.13
C ARG A 260 11.27 3.73 16.18
N LEU A 261 11.92 3.74 15.03
CA LEU A 261 13.21 4.37 14.83
C LEU A 261 13.03 5.58 13.91
N SER A 262 13.52 6.74 14.32
CA SER A 262 13.51 7.97 13.52
C SER A 262 14.93 8.26 13.05
N ILE A 263 15.07 8.53 11.76
CA ILE A 263 16.36 8.75 11.10
C ILE A 263 16.24 9.97 10.19
N ALA A 264 17.17 10.93 10.30
CA ALA A 264 17.30 12.00 9.32
C ALA A 264 17.78 11.38 7.99
N CYS A 265 17.07 11.65 6.91
CA CYS A 265 17.40 11.12 5.58
C CYS A 265 17.40 12.25 4.56
N GLU A 266 18.51 12.39 3.81
CA GLU A 266 18.64 13.38 2.73
C GLU A 266 18.17 12.85 1.37
N LYS A 267 17.96 11.53 1.25
CA LYS A 267 17.47 10.92 0.01
C LYS A 267 16.04 11.37 -0.26
N GLN A 268 15.73 11.60 -1.52
CA GLN A 268 14.35 11.82 -1.94
C GLN A 268 13.53 10.55 -1.73
N PRO A 269 12.25 10.65 -1.33
CA PRO A 269 11.42 9.48 -1.07
C PRO A 269 11.33 8.47 -2.22
N PRO A 270 11.25 8.85 -3.52
CA PRO A 270 11.30 7.89 -4.61
C PRO A 270 12.61 7.10 -4.67
N ASP A 271 13.76 7.76 -4.42
CA ASP A 271 15.07 7.08 -4.41
C ASP A 271 15.20 6.12 -3.24
N LEU A 272 14.61 6.49 -2.10
CA LEU A 272 14.52 5.61 -0.93
C LEU A 272 13.70 4.36 -1.25
N PHE A 273 12.55 4.53 -1.90
CA PHE A 273 11.71 3.43 -2.35
C PHE A 273 12.46 2.50 -3.32
N LEU A 274 13.14 3.05 -4.33
CA LEU A 274 13.92 2.26 -5.29
C LEU A 274 15.07 1.49 -4.63
N SER A 275 15.69 2.08 -3.61
CA SER A 275 16.72 1.42 -2.80
C SER A 275 16.13 0.27 -1.97
N LEU A 276 15.00 0.51 -1.30
CA LEU A 276 14.29 -0.50 -0.50
C LEU A 276 13.82 -1.66 -1.38
N ARG A 277 13.20 -1.36 -2.53
CA ARG A 277 12.75 -2.33 -3.53
C ARG A 277 13.86 -3.28 -3.97
N LYS A 278 15.07 -2.75 -4.15
CA LYS A 278 16.23 -3.54 -4.56
C LYS A 278 16.76 -4.45 -3.44
N SER A 279 16.80 -3.96 -2.22
CA SER A 279 17.32 -4.71 -1.06
C SER A 279 16.30 -5.68 -0.46
N ASN A 280 15.00 -5.39 -0.57
CA ASN A 280 13.91 -6.19 -0.03
C ASN A 280 12.81 -6.39 -1.09
N PRO A 281 13.04 -7.21 -2.11
CA PRO A 281 11.99 -7.54 -3.07
C PRO A 281 10.80 -8.18 -2.36
N SER A 282 9.60 -7.67 -2.65
CA SER A 282 8.36 -8.10 -2.00
C SER A 282 7.18 -8.15 -2.99
N PRO A 283 6.15 -8.97 -2.72
CA PRO A 283 4.97 -9.03 -3.58
C PRO A 283 4.01 -7.85 -3.38
N PHE A 284 4.08 -7.14 -2.24
CA PHE A 284 3.16 -6.08 -1.84
C PHE A 284 3.89 -4.80 -1.43
N GLY A 285 4.85 -4.38 -2.25
CA GLY A 285 5.50 -3.09 -2.09
C GLY A 285 4.56 -1.94 -2.43
N ALA A 286 4.83 -0.76 -1.85
CA ALA A 286 4.06 0.44 -2.18
C ALA A 286 4.88 1.72 -2.03
N TYR A 287 4.63 2.66 -2.94
CA TYR A 287 4.99 4.06 -2.80
C TYR A 287 3.73 4.91 -2.94
N LEU A 288 3.36 5.59 -1.85
CA LEU A 288 2.19 6.47 -1.83
C LEU A 288 2.65 7.89 -1.54
N ASP A 289 2.34 8.82 -2.44
CA ASP A 289 2.76 10.20 -2.35
C ASP A 289 1.60 11.11 -1.93
N TYR A 290 1.73 11.68 -0.74
CA TYR A 290 0.79 12.66 -0.18
C TYR A 290 1.48 14.02 0.00
N ASP A 291 0.69 15.07 0.22
CA ASP A 291 1.21 16.44 0.24
C ASP A 291 2.31 16.67 1.29
N ASN A 292 2.16 16.05 2.47
CA ASN A 292 3.02 16.32 3.63
C ASN A 292 3.86 15.12 4.06
N PHE A 293 3.65 13.95 3.48
CA PHE A 293 4.36 12.71 3.81
C PHE A 293 4.28 11.72 2.67
N GLN A 294 5.20 10.75 2.67
CA GLN A 294 5.19 9.62 1.74
C GLN A 294 5.22 8.31 2.53
N ILE A 295 4.57 7.29 2.00
CA ILE A 295 4.67 5.92 2.49
C ILE A 295 5.56 5.14 1.54
N VAL A 296 6.62 4.56 2.10
CA VAL A 296 7.57 3.67 1.41
C VAL A 296 7.48 2.31 2.08
N CYS A 297 7.00 1.31 1.35
CA CYS A 297 6.67 0.01 1.90
C CYS A 297 7.25 -1.14 1.07
N ALA A 298 7.73 -2.19 1.75
CA ALA A 298 8.13 -3.48 1.17
C ALA A 298 7.47 -4.61 2.00
N SER A 299 6.15 -4.76 1.87
CA SER A 299 5.39 -5.76 2.62
C SER A 299 5.41 -7.12 1.94
N PRO A 300 5.65 -8.22 2.68
CA PRO A 300 5.51 -9.58 2.18
C PRO A 300 4.08 -10.11 2.35
N GLU A 301 3.23 -9.49 3.18
CA GLU A 301 2.00 -10.07 3.70
C GLU A 301 0.75 -9.54 2.98
N ARG A 302 -0.13 -10.45 2.58
CA ARG A 302 -1.47 -10.13 2.08
C ARG A 302 -2.42 -10.01 3.26
N PHE A 303 -2.92 -8.80 3.51
CA PHE A 303 -3.96 -8.58 4.50
C PHE A 303 -5.29 -9.20 4.03
N LEU A 304 -5.87 -8.64 2.97
CA LEU A 304 -7.12 -9.11 2.38
C LEU A 304 -7.08 -9.02 0.86
N GLN A 305 -7.70 -9.99 0.20
CA GLN A 305 -8.05 -9.90 -1.21
C GLN A 305 -9.53 -10.26 -1.37
N MET A 306 -10.26 -9.47 -2.14
CA MET A 306 -11.62 -9.81 -2.54
C MET A 306 -11.75 -9.72 -4.07
N LYS A 307 -12.25 -10.78 -4.69
CA LYS A 307 -12.53 -10.80 -6.14
C LYS A 307 -13.85 -11.52 -6.37
N ASN A 308 -14.82 -10.82 -6.96
CA ASN A 308 -16.15 -11.38 -7.26
C ASN A 308 -16.84 -11.96 -6.03
N GLY A 309 -16.68 -11.31 -4.85
CA GLY A 309 -17.24 -11.79 -3.58
C GLY A 309 -16.47 -12.92 -2.90
N HIS A 310 -15.46 -13.48 -3.55
CA HIS A 310 -14.53 -14.41 -2.92
C HIS A 310 -13.43 -13.65 -2.19
N VAL A 311 -13.22 -13.97 -0.91
CA VAL A 311 -12.30 -13.29 0.01
C VAL A 311 -11.18 -14.25 0.38
N GLN A 312 -9.96 -13.72 0.46
CA GLN A 312 -8.78 -14.43 0.94
C GLN A 312 -7.99 -13.56 1.91
N THR A 313 -7.42 -14.18 2.94
CA THR A 313 -6.38 -13.61 3.79
C THR A 313 -5.22 -14.60 3.93
N ARG A 314 -3.99 -14.09 4.05
CA ARG A 314 -2.80 -14.94 4.03
C ARG A 314 -1.81 -14.55 5.13
N PRO A 315 -2.08 -14.95 6.37
CA PRO A 315 -1.24 -14.61 7.52
C PRO A 315 0.12 -15.30 7.45
N ILE A 316 1.13 -14.58 7.93
CA ILE A 316 2.52 -15.02 8.05
C ILE A 316 2.93 -15.00 9.51
N LYS A 317 3.42 -16.14 10.05
CA LYS A 317 4.14 -16.19 11.32
C LYS A 317 5.30 -17.16 11.17
N GLY A 318 6.37 -16.90 11.91
CA GLY A 318 7.60 -17.67 11.77
C GLY A 318 8.43 -17.25 10.55
N THR A 319 9.68 -16.96 10.80
CA THR A 319 10.65 -16.54 9.77
C THR A 319 12.02 -17.15 10.08
N ARG A 320 12.68 -17.69 9.07
CA ARG A 320 14.08 -18.08 9.13
C ARG A 320 14.85 -17.44 7.99
N LYS A 321 16.09 -17.05 8.24
CA LYS A 321 17.00 -16.57 7.17
C LYS A 321 17.30 -17.69 6.17
N ARG A 322 17.64 -17.32 4.94
CA ARG A 322 18.19 -18.25 3.96
C ARG A 322 19.59 -18.71 4.42
N GLY A 323 19.92 -19.95 4.12
CA GLY A 323 21.26 -20.49 4.37
C GLY A 323 22.28 -19.99 3.34
N GLU A 324 23.54 -19.94 3.72
CA GLU A 324 24.65 -19.59 2.81
C GLU A 324 25.03 -20.78 1.91
N THR A 325 24.74 -22.01 2.34
CA THR A 325 24.91 -23.24 1.55
C THR A 325 23.58 -23.97 1.40
N PRO A 326 23.42 -24.84 0.39
CA PRO A 326 22.21 -25.64 0.21
C PRO A 326 21.84 -26.49 1.44
N GLU A 327 22.84 -27.00 2.16
CA GLU A 327 22.64 -27.80 3.37
C GLU A 327 22.13 -26.95 4.53
N GLU A 328 22.69 -25.74 4.69
CA GLU A 328 22.22 -24.78 5.70
C GLU A 328 20.81 -24.28 5.35
N ASP A 329 20.56 -23.99 4.09
CA ASP A 329 19.24 -23.54 3.60
C ASP A 329 18.15 -24.57 3.91
N LEU A 330 18.42 -25.84 3.59
CA LEU A 330 17.52 -26.94 3.93
C LEU A 330 17.32 -27.12 5.45
N ARG A 331 18.38 -26.90 6.25
CA ARG A 331 18.27 -26.94 7.71
C ARG A 331 17.38 -25.84 8.24
N MET A 332 17.54 -24.58 7.77
CA MET A 332 16.72 -23.43 8.16
C MET A 332 15.25 -23.66 7.80
N ARG A 333 14.99 -24.18 6.61
CA ARG A 333 13.64 -24.55 6.19
C ARG A 333 13.02 -25.58 7.11
N ARG A 334 13.71 -26.69 7.40
CA ARG A 334 13.21 -27.75 8.30
C ARG A 334 13.00 -27.24 9.73
N GLU A 335 13.91 -26.40 10.24
CA GLU A 335 13.75 -25.76 11.55
C GLU A 335 12.45 -24.96 11.64
N LEU A 336 12.05 -24.29 10.57
CA LEU A 336 10.79 -23.57 10.49
C LEU A 336 9.61 -24.54 10.37
N GLU A 337 9.71 -25.56 9.50
CA GLU A 337 8.68 -26.58 9.31
C GLU A 337 8.38 -27.36 10.59
N ASP A 338 9.38 -27.59 11.45
CA ASP A 338 9.26 -28.35 12.70
C ASP A 338 8.97 -27.49 13.93
N SER A 339 8.94 -26.16 13.78
CA SER A 339 8.76 -25.22 14.90
C SER A 339 7.34 -25.24 15.45
N GLU A 340 7.10 -25.93 16.55
CA GLU A 340 5.80 -25.97 17.24
C GLU A 340 5.38 -24.58 17.73
N LYS A 341 6.34 -23.71 18.11
CA LYS A 341 6.05 -22.34 18.50
C LYS A 341 5.46 -21.55 17.33
N ASP A 342 6.15 -21.54 16.18
CA ASP A 342 5.71 -20.75 15.00
C ASP A 342 4.37 -21.29 14.47
N LYS A 343 4.14 -22.60 14.47
CA LYS A 343 2.85 -23.21 14.14
C LYS A 343 1.73 -22.79 15.09
N SER A 344 1.99 -22.78 16.38
CA SER A 344 0.99 -22.39 17.40
C SER A 344 0.61 -20.92 17.24
N GLU A 345 1.58 -20.04 17.01
CA GLU A 345 1.34 -18.63 16.74
C GLU A 345 0.53 -18.43 15.47
N LEU A 346 0.87 -19.13 14.38
CA LEU A 346 0.15 -19.04 13.11
C LEU A 346 -1.27 -19.59 13.24
N LEU A 347 -1.46 -20.73 13.92
CA LEU A 347 -2.78 -21.33 14.13
C LEU A 347 -3.74 -20.38 14.85
N MET A 348 -3.24 -19.66 15.84
CA MET A 348 -4.04 -18.68 16.57
C MET A 348 -4.51 -17.54 15.64
N ILE A 349 -3.64 -17.04 14.77
CA ILE A 349 -4.00 -15.98 13.81
C ILE A 349 -5.00 -16.52 12.77
N VAL A 350 -4.80 -17.73 12.27
CA VAL A 350 -5.74 -18.42 11.37
C VAL A 350 -7.14 -18.52 12.00
N ASP A 351 -7.22 -18.85 13.29
CA ASP A 351 -8.51 -18.95 13.97
C ASP A 351 -9.18 -17.59 14.16
N LEU A 352 -8.39 -16.55 14.47
CA LEU A 352 -8.85 -15.18 14.56
C LEU A 352 -9.42 -14.69 13.21
N GLU A 353 -8.66 -14.86 12.12
CA GLU A 353 -9.10 -14.46 10.77
C GLU A 353 -10.30 -15.27 10.28
N ARG A 354 -10.40 -16.55 10.63
CA ARG A 354 -11.61 -17.35 10.38
C ARG A 354 -12.82 -16.76 11.10
N ASN A 355 -12.65 -16.35 12.34
CA ASN A 355 -13.72 -15.71 13.11
C ASN A 355 -14.15 -14.40 12.44
N ASP A 356 -13.21 -13.55 12.01
CA ASP A 356 -13.50 -12.28 11.36
C ASP A 356 -14.23 -12.49 10.02
N LEU A 357 -13.75 -13.40 9.17
CA LEU A 357 -14.41 -13.74 7.91
C LEU A 357 -15.81 -14.34 8.14
N ASN A 358 -16.02 -15.15 9.18
CA ASN A 358 -17.33 -15.71 9.49
C ASN A 358 -18.41 -14.67 9.84
N ARG A 359 -18.01 -13.44 10.23
CA ARG A 359 -18.94 -12.34 10.51
C ARG A 359 -19.59 -11.78 9.23
N VAL A 360 -18.94 -11.94 8.08
CA VAL A 360 -19.35 -11.32 6.82
C VAL A 360 -19.46 -12.28 5.66
N CYS A 361 -18.97 -13.50 5.80
CA CYS A 361 -19.05 -14.54 4.77
C CYS A 361 -20.25 -15.46 4.97
N ARG A 362 -20.61 -16.18 3.91
CA ARG A 362 -21.68 -17.17 3.94
C ARG A 362 -21.34 -18.30 4.93
N PRO A 363 -22.31 -18.74 5.75
CA PRO A 363 -22.10 -19.86 6.65
C PRO A 363 -21.56 -21.09 5.93
N GLY A 364 -20.48 -21.67 6.45
CA GLY A 364 -19.82 -22.86 5.88
C GLY A 364 -18.91 -22.60 4.67
N SER A 365 -18.79 -21.34 4.19
CA SER A 365 -17.86 -21.02 3.11
C SER A 365 -16.43 -20.76 3.59
N VAL A 366 -16.25 -20.37 4.86
CA VAL A 366 -14.93 -20.04 5.42
C VAL A 366 -14.14 -21.34 5.62
N LYS A 367 -12.98 -21.41 4.95
CA LYS A 367 -12.11 -22.61 4.95
C LYS A 367 -10.65 -22.19 5.06
N VAL A 368 -9.85 -23.05 5.68
CA VAL A 368 -8.39 -22.98 5.64
C VAL A 368 -7.95 -23.87 4.48
N THR A 369 -7.49 -23.28 3.40
CA THR A 369 -7.09 -24.00 2.17
C THR A 369 -5.61 -24.37 2.17
N GLU A 370 -4.80 -23.63 2.92
CA GLU A 370 -3.41 -23.95 3.19
C GLU A 370 -3.12 -23.72 4.67
N LEU A 371 -2.41 -24.65 5.29
CA LEU A 371 -2.02 -24.56 6.70
C LEU A 371 -0.56 -24.95 6.84
N PHE A 372 0.26 -24.06 7.45
CA PHE A 372 1.68 -24.27 7.75
C PHE A 372 2.53 -24.55 6.49
N THR A 373 2.29 -23.84 5.41
CA THR A 373 3.12 -23.92 4.19
C THR A 373 4.35 -23.03 4.33
N VAL A 374 5.52 -23.55 3.97
CA VAL A 374 6.75 -22.76 3.93
C VAL A 374 6.90 -22.12 2.55
N GLU A 375 6.92 -20.79 2.51
CA GLU A 375 7.24 -19.99 1.33
C GLU A 375 8.70 -19.53 1.34
N GLU A 376 9.32 -19.57 0.15
CA GLU A 376 10.71 -19.18 -0.06
C GLU A 376 10.79 -17.77 -0.67
N TYR A 377 11.47 -16.88 0.04
CA TYR A 377 11.81 -15.53 -0.41
C TYR A 377 13.31 -15.40 -0.64
N ALA A 378 13.74 -14.31 -1.25
CA ALA A 378 15.14 -14.11 -1.58
C ALA A 378 16.08 -14.16 -0.36
N THR A 379 15.60 -13.68 0.79
CA THR A 379 16.41 -13.53 2.01
C THR A 379 15.91 -14.37 3.20
N VAL A 380 14.69 -14.90 3.12
CA VAL A 380 14.04 -15.59 4.24
C VAL A 380 13.12 -16.70 3.76
N PHE A 381 12.79 -17.61 4.68
CA PHE A 381 11.63 -18.50 4.64
C PHE A 381 10.53 -17.94 5.54
N HIS A 382 9.28 -18.03 5.11
CA HIS A 382 8.11 -17.70 5.92
C HIS A 382 7.18 -18.90 6.08
N LEU A 383 6.60 -19.06 7.26
CA LEU A 383 5.53 -20.01 7.50
C LEU A 383 4.19 -19.27 7.30
N VAL A 384 3.38 -19.76 6.38
CA VAL A 384 2.15 -19.10 5.93
C VAL A 384 0.95 -20.03 6.02
N SER A 385 -0.24 -19.44 6.07
CA SER A 385 -1.51 -20.15 5.91
C SER A 385 -2.43 -19.33 4.99
N ASN A 386 -3.49 -19.94 4.47
CA ASN A 386 -4.47 -19.26 3.64
C ASN A 386 -5.88 -19.55 4.17
N VAL A 387 -6.66 -18.51 4.39
CA VAL A 387 -8.05 -18.57 4.80
C VAL A 387 -8.92 -17.92 3.74
N GLU A 388 -9.95 -18.59 3.30
CA GLU A 388 -10.84 -18.15 2.23
C GLU A 388 -12.30 -18.19 2.66
N GLY A 389 -13.16 -17.39 2.01
CA GLY A 389 -14.58 -17.38 2.22
C GLY A 389 -15.33 -16.65 1.11
N ASP A 390 -16.65 -16.85 1.05
CA ASP A 390 -17.51 -16.14 0.11
C ASP A 390 -18.36 -15.13 0.86
N LEU A 391 -18.22 -13.84 0.49
CA LEU A 391 -18.96 -12.74 1.10
C LEU A 391 -20.48 -12.95 0.97
N LEU A 392 -21.23 -12.56 2.00
CA LEU A 392 -22.68 -12.51 1.93
C LEU A 392 -23.16 -11.50 0.86
N PRO A 393 -24.27 -11.76 0.16
CA PRO A 393 -24.73 -10.89 -0.94
C PRO A 393 -25.08 -9.46 -0.53
N ASP A 394 -25.43 -9.25 0.74
CA ASP A 394 -25.76 -7.96 1.35
C ASP A 394 -24.57 -7.24 1.97
N LYS A 395 -23.39 -7.88 1.97
CA LYS A 395 -22.13 -7.33 2.50
C LYS A 395 -21.26 -6.74 1.41
N THR A 396 -20.51 -5.72 1.80
CA THR A 396 -19.61 -4.95 0.92
C THR A 396 -18.15 -5.11 1.35
N VAL A 397 -17.24 -4.57 0.56
CA VAL A 397 -15.81 -4.47 0.95
C VAL A 397 -15.61 -3.64 2.22
N VAL A 398 -16.51 -2.68 2.49
CA VAL A 398 -16.43 -1.87 3.71
C VAL A 398 -16.78 -2.72 4.93
N ASP A 399 -17.83 -3.55 4.85
CA ASP A 399 -18.18 -4.49 5.91
C ASP A 399 -17.07 -5.51 6.17
N LEU A 400 -16.37 -5.93 5.11
CA LEU A 400 -15.19 -6.81 5.23
C LEU A 400 -14.04 -6.12 5.98
N LEU A 401 -13.74 -4.85 5.66
CA LEU A 401 -12.73 -4.06 6.35
C LEU A 401 -13.08 -3.79 7.83
N GLU A 402 -14.37 -3.63 8.14
CA GLU A 402 -14.84 -3.45 9.52
C GLU A 402 -14.82 -4.75 10.33
N ALA A 403 -14.86 -5.89 9.66
CA ALA A 403 -14.82 -7.19 10.29
C ALA A 403 -13.40 -7.68 10.59
N ALA A 404 -12.44 -7.29 9.75
CA ALA A 404 -11.02 -7.64 9.85
C ALA A 404 -10.23 -6.56 10.64
#